data_e1cecb42acfac55629291b7f88e5928b
#
_entry.id   e1cecb42acfac55629291b7f88e5928b
#
_cell.length_a   1.000
_cell.length_b   1.000
_cell.length_c   1.000
_cell.angle_alpha   90.00
_cell.angle_beta   90.00
_cell.angle_gamma   90.00
#
_symmetry.space_group_name_H-M   'P 1'
#
loop_
_entity.id
_entity.type
_entity.pdbx_description
1 polymer ?
#
loop_
_entity_poly.entity_id
_entity_poly.type
_entity_poly.pdbx_seq_one_letter_code
_entity_poly.pdbx_strand_id
1 'polypeptide(L)'
;EWEEDAWSTAETFDRDGKPELLVVDHYAIDQRWERTFRQAGITVMAIDDLADRTHDCDVLLDQNYYTDLETRYGKLVPFDALRLLGPRYALLREEFLSEPGVARSRGEAVGRILVFFGGVDSSNATSKAIAALVAMRRPDIEVDVVIGGGNPNRDRIEALCAQQPRFRFHCQTSRMASLMARADLAIGAGGTTTWERAFMGLPSLVMSVAENQVRAAKDVHD
;
A
#
# COMPACT_ATOMS: atom_id res chain seq x y z
N GLU A 1 -7.28 -19.94 -19.10
CA GLU A 1 -6.64 -18.76 -18.44
C GLU A 1 -5.99 -19.16 -17.11
N TRP A 2 -6.73 -19.47 -16.04
CA TRP A 2 -6.10 -19.85 -14.76
C TRP A 2 -5.33 -21.16 -14.84
N GLU A 3 -5.80 -22.14 -15.62
CA GLU A 3 -5.12 -23.42 -15.86
C GLU A 3 -3.78 -23.23 -16.59
N GLU A 4 -3.76 -22.36 -17.60
CA GLU A 4 -2.53 -22.04 -18.35
C GLU A 4 -1.52 -21.34 -17.46
N ASP A 5 -1.97 -20.43 -16.60
CA ASP A 5 -1.12 -19.72 -15.65
C ASP A 5 -0.56 -20.70 -14.60
N ALA A 6 -1.41 -21.57 -14.03
CA ALA A 6 -0.97 -22.60 -13.10
C ALA A 6 0.04 -23.58 -13.74
N TRP A 7 -0.20 -23.97 -14.97
CA TRP A 7 0.73 -24.84 -15.71
C TRP A 7 2.08 -24.15 -15.96
N SER A 8 2.05 -22.92 -16.46
CA SER A 8 3.26 -22.12 -16.70
C SER A 8 4.06 -21.87 -15.41
N THR A 9 3.36 -21.65 -14.30
CA THR A 9 4.02 -21.52 -12.98
C THR A 9 4.64 -22.85 -12.55
N ALA A 10 3.95 -23.98 -12.73
CA ALA A 10 4.48 -25.30 -12.40
C ALA A 10 5.73 -25.68 -13.23
N GLU A 11 5.78 -25.32 -14.52
CA GLU A 11 6.97 -25.52 -15.35
C GLU A 11 8.25 -24.85 -14.81
N THR A 12 8.09 -23.73 -14.09
CA THR A 12 9.26 -23.09 -13.47
C THR A 12 9.84 -23.96 -12.34
N PHE A 13 9.02 -24.74 -11.65
CA PHE A 13 9.45 -25.62 -10.57
C PHE A 13 10.26 -26.83 -11.08
N ASP A 14 9.98 -27.31 -12.29
CA ASP A 14 10.77 -28.37 -12.93
C ASP A 14 12.21 -27.92 -13.23
N ARG A 15 12.38 -26.64 -13.51
CA ARG A 15 13.68 -26.02 -13.82
C ARG A 15 14.42 -25.55 -12.57
N ASP A 16 13.72 -24.88 -11.65
CA ASP A 16 14.33 -24.15 -10.54
C ASP A 16 14.15 -24.87 -9.19
N GLY A 17 13.41 -25.97 -9.17
CA GLY A 17 13.08 -26.76 -7.98
C GLY A 17 11.73 -26.35 -7.38
N LYS A 18 11.05 -27.30 -6.74
CA LYS A 18 9.75 -27.12 -6.10
C LYS A 18 9.92 -26.23 -4.85
N PRO A 19 9.17 -25.11 -4.74
CA PRO A 19 9.22 -24.25 -3.55
C PRO A 19 8.52 -24.91 -2.36
N GLU A 20 8.95 -24.56 -1.15
CA GLU A 20 8.24 -24.93 0.09
C GLU A 20 7.03 -24.00 0.36
N LEU A 21 7.15 -22.72 -0.06
CA LEU A 21 6.11 -21.70 0.09
C LEU A 21 5.90 -20.97 -1.23
N LEU A 22 4.63 -20.81 -1.60
CA LEU A 22 4.19 -20.00 -2.72
C LEU A 22 3.33 -18.85 -2.20
N VAL A 23 3.77 -17.62 -2.43
CA VAL A 23 3.03 -16.41 -2.05
C VAL A 23 2.30 -15.87 -3.28
N VAL A 24 0.99 -15.68 -3.13
CA VAL A 24 0.08 -15.23 -4.20
C VAL A 24 -0.49 -13.86 -3.82
N ASP A 25 -0.14 -12.83 -4.59
CA ASP A 25 -0.67 -11.46 -4.47
C ASP A 25 -1.26 -11.04 -5.81
N HIS A 26 -2.47 -11.53 -6.13
CA HIS A 26 -3.11 -11.27 -7.41
C HIS A 26 -4.64 -11.42 -7.36
N TYR A 27 -5.38 -10.40 -7.76
CA TYR A 27 -6.85 -10.35 -7.69
C TYR A 27 -7.60 -11.35 -8.60
N ALA A 28 -6.99 -11.81 -9.68
CA ALA A 28 -7.63 -12.76 -10.59
C ALA A 28 -7.35 -14.24 -10.24
N ILE A 29 -6.54 -14.50 -9.21
CA ILE A 29 -6.26 -15.86 -8.73
C ILE A 29 -7.25 -16.21 -7.62
N ASP A 30 -7.78 -17.44 -7.66
CA ASP A 30 -8.74 -17.98 -6.69
C ASP A 30 -8.37 -19.41 -6.26
N GLN A 31 -9.25 -20.02 -5.45
CA GLN A 31 -9.08 -21.36 -4.91
C GLN A 31 -8.74 -22.45 -5.94
N ARG A 32 -9.09 -22.29 -7.22
CA ARG A 32 -8.86 -23.32 -8.26
C ARG A 32 -7.37 -23.43 -8.58
N TRP A 33 -6.75 -22.26 -8.77
CA TRP A 33 -5.32 -22.15 -9.01
C TRP A 33 -4.52 -22.56 -7.76
N GLU A 34 -4.88 -22.05 -6.60
CA GLU A 34 -4.21 -22.31 -5.31
C GLU A 34 -4.25 -23.80 -4.94
N ARG A 35 -5.39 -24.47 -5.17
CA ARG A 35 -5.58 -25.90 -4.92
C ARG A 35 -4.60 -26.77 -5.69
N THR A 36 -4.24 -26.39 -6.91
CA THR A 36 -3.29 -27.13 -7.73
C THR A 36 -1.95 -27.29 -7.01
N PHE A 37 -1.49 -26.22 -6.39
CA PHE A 37 -0.21 -26.20 -5.69
C PHE A 37 -0.28 -26.81 -4.28
N ARG A 38 -1.37 -26.59 -3.56
CA ARG A 38 -1.58 -27.27 -2.27
C ARG A 38 -1.63 -28.79 -2.44
N GLN A 39 -2.33 -29.29 -3.45
CA GLN A 39 -2.38 -30.73 -3.75
C GLN A 39 -1.00 -31.29 -4.16
N ALA A 40 -0.14 -30.48 -4.73
CA ALA A 40 1.25 -30.82 -4.98
C ALA A 40 2.12 -30.77 -3.71
N GLY A 41 1.56 -30.45 -2.54
CA GLY A 41 2.25 -30.36 -1.25
C GLY A 41 3.16 -29.12 -1.13
N ILE A 42 2.73 -28.00 -1.70
CA ILE A 42 3.34 -26.69 -1.53
C ILE A 42 2.47 -25.89 -0.57
N THR A 43 3.08 -25.24 0.42
CA THR A 43 2.36 -24.30 1.29
C THR A 43 1.97 -23.06 0.47
N VAL A 44 0.69 -22.70 0.49
CA VAL A 44 0.18 -21.53 -0.25
C VAL A 44 -0.21 -20.43 0.73
N MET A 45 0.36 -19.24 0.53
CA MET A 45 -0.03 -18.02 1.23
C MET A 45 -0.70 -17.07 0.23
N ALA A 46 -1.98 -16.76 0.47
CA ALA A 46 -2.71 -15.76 -0.29
C ALA A 46 -2.66 -14.39 0.42
N ILE A 47 -2.36 -13.34 -0.35
CA ILE A 47 -2.52 -11.95 0.07
C ILE A 47 -3.77 -11.41 -0.62
N ASP A 48 -4.78 -11.02 0.16
CA ASP A 48 -6.06 -10.53 -0.36
C ASP A 48 -6.60 -9.40 0.54
N ASP A 49 -7.30 -8.44 -0.06
CA ASP A 49 -7.94 -7.34 0.65
C ASP A 49 -9.39 -7.08 0.19
N LEU A 50 -9.88 -7.88 -0.75
CA LEU A 50 -11.23 -7.76 -1.30
C LEU A 50 -12.26 -8.61 -0.54
N ALA A 51 -11.90 -9.83 -0.11
CA ALA A 51 -12.79 -10.82 0.47
C ALA A 51 -14.04 -11.07 -0.39
N ASP A 52 -13.85 -11.16 -1.70
CA ASP A 52 -14.91 -11.30 -2.71
C ASP A 52 -14.92 -12.68 -3.41
N ARG A 53 -13.91 -13.51 -3.11
CA ARG A 53 -13.73 -14.84 -3.69
C ARG A 53 -13.22 -15.84 -2.67
N THR A 54 -13.35 -17.12 -2.99
CA THR A 54 -12.84 -18.22 -2.16
C THR A 54 -11.38 -18.49 -2.46
N HIS A 55 -10.62 -18.83 -1.41
CA HIS A 55 -9.22 -19.22 -1.46
C HIS A 55 -9.05 -20.66 -0.95
N ASP A 56 -8.07 -21.37 -1.48
CA ASP A 56 -7.60 -22.66 -0.97
C ASP A 56 -6.13 -22.51 -0.56
N CYS A 57 -5.91 -21.82 0.57
CA CYS A 57 -4.59 -21.45 1.06
C CYS A 57 -4.34 -22.01 2.47
N ASP A 58 -3.09 -22.14 2.87
CA ASP A 58 -2.67 -22.48 4.23
C ASP A 58 -2.55 -21.23 5.11
N VAL A 59 -2.23 -20.10 4.48
CA VAL A 59 -2.11 -18.80 5.14
C VAL A 59 -2.84 -17.75 4.31
N LEU A 60 -3.69 -16.94 4.95
CA LEU A 60 -4.28 -15.74 4.37
C LEU A 60 -3.74 -14.50 5.08
N LEU A 61 -3.26 -13.53 4.32
CA LEU A 61 -2.89 -12.21 4.80
C LEU A 61 -3.84 -11.15 4.24
N ASP A 62 -4.56 -10.45 5.12
CA ASP A 62 -5.20 -9.16 4.83
C ASP A 62 -4.69 -8.13 5.83
N GLN A 63 -3.78 -7.26 5.38
CA GLN A 63 -3.16 -6.25 6.23
C GLN A 63 -4.04 -5.04 6.50
N ASN A 64 -5.21 -4.93 5.87
CA ASN A 64 -6.09 -3.80 6.03
C ASN A 64 -6.93 -3.90 7.31
N TYR A 65 -7.37 -2.75 7.80
CA TYR A 65 -8.31 -2.67 8.91
C TYR A 65 -9.74 -2.61 8.37
N TYR A 66 -10.59 -3.48 8.93
CA TYR A 66 -12.03 -3.49 8.71
C TYR A 66 -12.76 -3.77 10.02
N THR A 67 -13.93 -3.18 10.19
CA THR A 67 -14.75 -3.38 11.40
C THR A 67 -15.27 -4.80 11.56
N ASP A 68 -15.37 -5.57 10.45
CA ASP A 68 -15.78 -6.98 10.41
C ASP A 68 -14.61 -7.96 10.22
N LEU A 69 -13.39 -7.55 10.55
CA LEU A 69 -12.13 -8.25 10.28
C LEU A 69 -12.17 -9.75 10.62
N GLU A 70 -12.64 -10.11 11.81
CA GLU A 70 -12.66 -11.48 12.31
C GLU A 70 -13.60 -12.42 11.52
N THR A 71 -14.66 -11.87 10.91
CA THR A 71 -15.69 -12.64 10.21
C THR A 71 -15.56 -12.58 8.69
N ARG A 72 -14.80 -11.62 8.18
CA ARG A 72 -14.68 -11.28 6.77
C ARG A 72 -14.33 -12.47 5.87
N TYR A 73 -13.42 -13.34 6.32
CA TYR A 73 -12.98 -14.53 5.59
C TYR A 73 -13.57 -15.85 6.10
N GLY A 74 -14.58 -15.80 6.96
CA GLY A 74 -15.09 -16.99 7.66
C GLY A 74 -15.57 -18.13 6.78
N LYS A 75 -16.01 -17.83 5.53
CA LYS A 75 -16.48 -18.81 4.54
C LYS A 75 -15.63 -18.79 3.26
N LEU A 76 -14.59 -17.98 3.21
CA LEU A 76 -13.81 -17.77 2.01
C LEU A 76 -12.46 -18.48 2.01
N VAL A 77 -12.04 -19.01 3.17
CA VAL A 77 -10.78 -19.75 3.33
C VAL A 77 -11.05 -21.08 4.05
N PRO A 78 -10.15 -22.07 3.92
CA PRO A 78 -10.24 -23.31 4.71
C PRO A 78 -10.30 -23.02 6.22
N PHE A 79 -11.01 -23.88 6.95
CA PHE A 79 -11.19 -23.69 8.40
C PHE A 79 -9.86 -23.69 9.17
N ASP A 80 -8.91 -24.47 8.71
CA ASP A 80 -7.59 -24.67 9.27
C ASP A 80 -6.54 -23.65 8.77
N ALA A 81 -6.90 -22.78 7.82
CA ALA A 81 -6.01 -21.74 7.33
C ALA A 81 -5.63 -20.73 8.43
N LEU A 82 -4.34 -20.44 8.54
CA LEU A 82 -3.85 -19.37 9.41
C LEU A 82 -4.25 -18.02 8.83
N ARG A 83 -5.01 -17.22 9.58
CA ARG A 83 -5.47 -15.89 9.16
C ARG A 83 -4.65 -14.81 9.84
N LEU A 84 -3.89 -14.07 9.05
CA LEU A 84 -3.10 -12.93 9.46
C LEU A 84 -3.88 -11.66 9.09
N LEU A 85 -4.75 -11.21 9.99
CA LEU A 85 -5.71 -10.14 9.69
C LEU A 85 -5.37 -8.85 10.44
N GLY A 86 -5.43 -7.76 9.72
CA GLY A 86 -5.29 -6.40 10.23
C GLY A 86 -3.88 -5.83 10.19
N PRO A 87 -3.75 -4.53 10.57
CA PRO A 87 -2.52 -3.74 10.44
C PRO A 87 -1.30 -4.27 11.21
N ARG A 88 -1.52 -5.10 12.23
CA ARG A 88 -0.43 -5.76 12.96
C ARG A 88 0.43 -6.67 12.07
N TYR A 89 -0.10 -7.07 10.93
CA TYR A 89 0.56 -7.90 9.93
C TYR A 89 0.92 -7.11 8.67
N ALA A 90 0.94 -5.78 8.76
CA ALA A 90 1.30 -4.93 7.64
C ALA A 90 2.71 -5.24 7.11
N LEU A 91 2.81 -5.42 5.80
CA LEU A 91 4.08 -5.61 5.10
C LEU A 91 4.76 -4.25 4.94
N LEU A 92 5.75 -4.00 5.77
CA LEU A 92 6.52 -2.77 5.74
C LEU A 92 7.86 -3.02 5.03
N ARG A 93 8.29 -2.05 4.21
CA ARG A 93 9.61 -2.07 3.60
C ARG A 93 10.69 -1.91 4.69
N GLU A 94 11.83 -2.54 4.48
CA GLU A 94 12.95 -2.55 5.44
C GLU A 94 13.38 -1.14 5.89
N GLU A 95 13.30 -0.14 4.99
CA GLU A 95 13.64 1.24 5.32
C GLU A 95 12.83 1.81 6.49
N PHE A 96 11.59 1.34 6.72
CA PHE A 96 10.76 1.77 7.85
C PHE A 96 11.20 1.15 9.17
N LEU A 97 11.69 -0.08 9.14
CA LEU A 97 12.19 -0.77 10.34
C LEU A 97 13.52 -0.17 10.83
N SER A 98 14.29 0.43 9.91
CA SER A 98 15.60 1.01 10.18
C SER A 98 15.56 2.51 10.52
N GLU A 99 14.42 3.19 10.30
CA GLU A 99 14.30 4.64 10.49
C GLU A 99 14.00 4.96 11.97
N PRO A 100 14.84 5.74 12.66
CA PRO A 100 14.66 6.06 14.09
C PRO A 100 13.49 7.01 14.38
N GLY A 101 12.75 7.45 13.38
CA GLY A 101 11.72 8.49 13.49
C GLY A 101 10.35 8.07 14.03
N VAL A 102 10.13 6.78 14.33
CA VAL A 102 8.84 6.25 14.81
C VAL A 102 8.34 6.93 16.09
N ALA A 103 9.26 7.43 16.92
CA ALA A 103 8.92 8.05 18.20
C ALA A 103 8.90 9.58 18.16
N ARG A 104 8.92 10.23 16.98
CA ARG A 104 8.93 11.69 16.92
C ARG A 104 7.63 12.26 17.49
N SER A 105 7.71 13.01 18.57
CA SER A 105 6.62 13.87 19.01
C SER A 105 6.41 14.97 17.98
N ARG A 106 5.26 14.98 17.30
CA ARG A 106 4.88 16.04 16.37
C ARG A 106 4.18 17.14 17.15
N GLY A 107 4.58 18.39 16.89
CA GLY A 107 3.93 19.56 17.50
C GLY A 107 2.56 19.84 16.87
N GLU A 108 1.83 20.81 17.41
CA GLU A 108 0.53 21.25 16.88
C GLU A 108 0.66 21.99 15.54
N ALA A 109 1.82 22.57 15.26
CA ALA A 109 2.06 23.34 14.04
C ALA A 109 2.56 22.43 12.90
N VAL A 110 1.92 22.55 11.73
CA VAL A 110 2.36 21.88 10.50
C VAL A 110 3.35 22.79 9.77
N GLY A 111 4.62 22.40 9.78
CA GLY A 111 5.71 23.06 9.04
C GLY A 111 6.16 22.30 7.79
N ARG A 112 5.86 20.99 7.72
CA ARG A 112 6.24 20.15 6.58
C ARG A 112 5.14 19.17 6.20
N ILE A 113 4.78 19.15 4.91
CA ILE A 113 3.76 18.25 4.36
C ILE A 113 4.41 17.29 3.37
N LEU A 114 4.06 16.01 3.46
CA LEU A 114 4.38 14.99 2.47
C LEU A 114 3.16 14.73 1.59
N VAL A 115 3.33 14.78 0.26
CA VAL A 115 2.29 14.46 -0.72
C VAL A 115 2.69 13.20 -1.47
N PHE A 116 1.87 12.12 -1.39
CA PHE A 116 2.10 10.89 -2.13
C PHE A 116 0.79 10.12 -2.40
N PHE A 117 0.43 9.95 -3.66
CA PHE A 117 -0.78 9.25 -4.10
C PHE A 117 -0.52 7.89 -4.77
N GLY A 118 0.60 7.25 -4.43
CA GLY A 118 0.99 5.97 -5.00
C GLY A 118 1.87 6.08 -6.25
N GLY A 119 2.20 4.92 -6.83
CA GLY A 119 3.20 4.83 -7.90
C GLY A 119 2.75 5.45 -9.23
N VAL A 120 1.49 5.26 -9.60
CA VAL A 120 0.95 5.66 -10.91
C VAL A 120 0.10 6.93 -10.84
N ASP A 121 -0.77 7.06 -9.81
CA ASP A 121 -1.68 8.22 -9.63
C ASP A 121 -2.43 8.61 -10.92
N SER A 122 -3.17 7.66 -11.49
CA SER A 122 -3.90 7.84 -12.75
C SER A 122 -4.96 8.96 -12.68
N SER A 123 -5.48 9.25 -11.49
CA SER A 123 -6.45 10.34 -11.24
C SER A 123 -5.80 11.73 -11.18
N ASN A 124 -4.46 11.80 -11.21
CA ASN A 124 -3.67 13.01 -11.03
C ASN A 124 -4.04 13.78 -9.75
N ALA A 125 -4.23 13.06 -8.66
CA ALA A 125 -4.53 13.61 -7.34
C ALA A 125 -3.36 14.45 -6.80
N THR A 126 -2.13 14.09 -7.15
CA THR A 126 -0.93 14.87 -6.81
C THR A 126 -1.02 16.31 -7.30
N SER A 127 -1.38 16.54 -8.57
CA SER A 127 -1.53 17.91 -9.08
C SER A 127 -2.65 18.69 -8.38
N LYS A 128 -3.74 18.02 -7.98
CA LYS A 128 -4.83 18.64 -7.22
C LYS A 128 -4.37 19.07 -5.83
N ALA A 129 -3.61 18.21 -5.15
CA ALA A 129 -3.04 18.52 -3.83
C ALA A 129 -2.06 19.69 -3.91
N ILE A 130 -1.17 19.71 -4.92
CA ILE A 130 -0.27 20.84 -5.17
C ILE A 130 -1.06 22.14 -5.35
N ALA A 131 -2.09 22.14 -6.19
CA ALA A 131 -2.91 23.33 -6.44
C ALA A 131 -3.60 23.83 -5.15
N ALA A 132 -4.12 22.93 -4.33
CA ALA A 132 -4.73 23.27 -3.04
C ALA A 132 -3.71 23.88 -2.06
N LEU A 133 -2.51 23.29 -1.96
CA LEU A 133 -1.44 23.80 -1.09
C LEU A 133 -0.94 25.16 -1.54
N VAL A 134 -0.82 25.42 -2.84
CA VAL A 134 -0.49 26.73 -3.39
C VAL A 134 -1.58 27.77 -3.06
N ALA A 135 -2.85 27.39 -3.19
CA ALA A 135 -3.98 28.26 -2.89
C ALA A 135 -4.08 28.65 -1.41
N MET A 136 -3.54 27.85 -0.48
CA MET A 136 -3.50 28.14 0.95
C MET A 136 -2.60 29.36 1.29
N ARG A 137 -1.68 29.74 0.40
CA ARG A 137 -0.76 30.90 0.58
C ARG A 137 0.02 30.85 1.90
N ARG A 138 0.49 29.66 2.28
CA ARG A 138 1.29 29.41 3.50
C ARG A 138 2.78 29.25 3.14
N PRO A 139 3.53 30.35 3.04
CA PRO A 139 4.94 30.32 2.64
C PRO A 139 5.86 29.73 3.72
N ASP A 140 5.34 29.49 4.90
CA ASP A 140 6.02 28.88 6.05
C ASP A 140 6.03 27.34 5.96
N ILE A 141 5.21 26.72 5.11
CA ILE A 141 5.12 25.27 4.97
C ILE A 141 6.04 24.77 3.85
N GLU A 142 6.90 23.82 4.17
CA GLU A 142 7.67 23.05 3.18
C GLU A 142 6.85 21.85 2.69
N VAL A 143 6.98 21.49 1.41
CA VAL A 143 6.23 20.39 0.83
C VAL A 143 7.18 19.45 0.09
N ASP A 144 7.20 18.19 0.51
CA ASP A 144 7.84 17.10 -0.24
C ASP A 144 6.78 16.39 -1.10
N VAL A 145 6.93 16.46 -2.42
CA VAL A 145 6.02 15.82 -3.37
C VAL A 145 6.71 14.58 -3.94
N VAL A 146 6.15 13.40 -3.68
CA VAL A 146 6.70 12.13 -4.15
C VAL A 146 5.77 11.53 -5.21
N ILE A 147 6.35 11.02 -6.29
CA ILE A 147 5.66 10.21 -7.30
C ILE A 147 6.44 8.94 -7.61
N GLY A 148 5.77 7.93 -8.15
CA GLY A 148 6.44 6.77 -8.72
C GLY A 148 6.99 7.04 -10.12
N GLY A 149 7.94 6.19 -10.55
CA GLY A 149 8.56 6.29 -11.87
C GLY A 149 7.59 6.15 -13.06
N GLY A 150 6.48 5.40 -12.86
CA GLY A 150 5.44 5.20 -13.87
C GLY A 150 4.32 6.26 -13.89
N ASN A 151 4.47 7.37 -13.17
CA ASN A 151 3.45 8.42 -13.13
C ASN A 151 3.38 9.16 -14.49
N PRO A 152 2.23 9.12 -15.20
CA PRO A 152 2.10 9.74 -16.53
C PRO A 152 2.15 11.28 -16.49
N ASN A 153 1.99 11.90 -15.32
CA ASN A 153 2.00 13.35 -15.15
C ASN A 153 3.35 13.88 -14.58
N ARG A 154 4.41 13.08 -14.63
CA ARG A 154 5.71 13.39 -14.03
C ARG A 154 6.21 14.79 -14.36
N ASP A 155 6.38 15.10 -15.66
CA ASP A 155 6.97 16.36 -16.12
C ASP A 155 6.13 17.58 -15.69
N ARG A 156 4.81 17.41 -15.70
CA ARG A 156 3.87 18.44 -15.24
C ARG A 156 4.00 18.68 -13.73
N ILE A 157 4.08 17.61 -12.93
CA ILE A 157 4.21 17.72 -11.47
C ILE A 157 5.55 18.35 -11.10
N GLU A 158 6.63 17.94 -11.77
CA GLU A 158 7.96 18.52 -11.58
C GLU A 158 7.96 20.02 -11.88
N ALA A 159 7.38 20.43 -13.01
CA ALA A 159 7.24 21.85 -13.37
C ALA A 159 6.39 22.65 -12.37
N LEU A 160 5.32 22.07 -11.82
CA LEU A 160 4.52 22.73 -10.78
C LEU A 160 5.33 22.91 -9.48
N CYS A 161 6.09 21.91 -9.07
CA CYS A 161 6.97 22.01 -7.91
C CYS A 161 8.07 23.08 -8.11
N ALA A 162 8.69 23.11 -9.28
CA ALA A 162 9.76 24.06 -9.60
C ALA A 162 9.31 25.54 -9.52
N GLN A 163 8.01 25.83 -9.69
CA GLN A 163 7.45 27.17 -9.54
C GLN A 163 7.28 27.59 -8.07
N GLN A 164 7.46 26.67 -7.11
CA GLN A 164 7.24 26.92 -5.70
C GLN A 164 8.57 26.76 -4.93
N PRO A 165 9.12 27.80 -4.31
CA PRO A 165 10.45 27.74 -3.67
C PRO A 165 10.57 26.73 -2.52
N ARG A 166 9.44 26.33 -1.91
CA ARG A 166 9.40 25.40 -0.76
C ARG A 166 8.90 24.02 -1.11
N PHE A 167 8.67 23.73 -2.40
CA PHE A 167 8.28 22.41 -2.86
C PHE A 167 9.52 21.65 -3.36
N ARG A 168 9.65 20.41 -2.93
CA ARG A 168 10.70 19.49 -3.37
C ARG A 168 10.07 18.31 -4.07
N PHE A 169 10.49 18.10 -5.29
CA PHE A 169 10.03 17.00 -6.12
C PHE A 169 10.93 15.78 -5.95
N HIS A 170 10.33 14.61 -5.76
CA HIS A 170 10.99 13.32 -5.66
C HIS A 170 10.33 12.32 -6.58
N CYS A 171 11.10 11.66 -7.45
CA CYS A 171 10.62 10.59 -8.30
C CYS A 171 11.28 9.26 -7.90
N GLN A 172 10.47 8.25 -7.62
CA GLN A 172 10.92 6.89 -7.29
C GLN A 172 12.00 6.87 -6.19
N THR A 173 11.68 7.50 -5.06
CA THR A 173 12.62 7.61 -3.93
C THR A 173 12.71 6.29 -3.14
N SER A 174 13.92 5.96 -2.70
CA SER A 174 14.21 4.90 -1.71
C SER A 174 14.29 5.44 -0.27
N ARG A 175 13.88 6.69 -0.02
CA ARG A 175 13.95 7.37 1.28
C ARG A 175 12.58 7.79 1.78
N MET A 176 11.55 7.00 1.52
CA MET A 176 10.18 7.33 1.92
C MET A 176 10.04 7.37 3.45
N ALA A 177 10.64 6.43 4.17
CA ALA A 177 10.63 6.42 5.62
C ALA A 177 11.22 7.72 6.21
N SER A 178 12.37 8.18 5.69
CA SER A 178 13.00 9.44 6.11
C SER A 178 12.16 10.67 5.76
N LEU A 179 11.44 10.67 4.61
CA LEU A 179 10.51 11.74 4.27
C LEU A 179 9.33 11.78 5.23
N MET A 180 8.75 10.61 5.56
CA MET A 180 7.65 10.49 6.53
C MET A 180 8.07 10.85 7.94
N ALA A 181 9.30 10.48 8.36
CA ALA A 181 9.85 10.85 9.68
C ALA A 181 9.94 12.37 9.86
N ARG A 182 10.24 13.13 8.82
CA ARG A 182 10.37 14.59 8.86
C ARG A 182 9.06 15.34 8.66
N ALA A 183 8.06 14.72 8.08
CA ALA A 183 6.77 15.35 7.83
C ALA A 183 5.94 15.49 9.11
N ASP A 184 5.13 16.53 9.19
CA ASP A 184 4.16 16.76 10.26
C ASP A 184 2.77 16.28 9.85
N LEU A 185 2.48 16.29 8.54
CA LEU A 185 1.22 15.86 7.95
C LEU A 185 1.50 15.19 6.61
N ALA A 186 0.74 14.15 6.28
CA ALA A 186 0.72 13.57 4.93
C ALA A 186 -0.61 13.87 4.21
N ILE A 187 -0.54 13.98 2.89
CA ILE A 187 -1.70 14.00 2.00
C ILE A 187 -1.49 12.89 0.98
N GLY A 188 -2.38 11.90 0.93
CA GLY A 188 -2.14 10.76 0.06
C GLY A 188 -3.31 9.81 -0.14
N ALA A 189 -3.05 8.74 -0.87
CA ALA A 189 -4.02 7.68 -1.14
C ALA A 189 -4.18 6.71 0.04
N GLY A 190 -5.32 6.00 0.06
CA GLY A 190 -5.69 5.00 1.07
C GLY A 190 -5.13 3.59 0.82
N GLY A 191 -4.03 3.43 0.05
CA GLY A 191 -3.40 2.13 -0.22
C GLY A 191 -2.44 1.68 0.89
N THR A 192 -1.53 0.75 0.56
CA THR A 192 -0.56 0.14 1.50
C THR A 192 0.28 1.15 2.28
N THR A 193 0.57 2.31 1.71
CA THR A 193 1.27 3.41 2.40
C THR A 193 0.50 3.98 3.60
N THR A 194 -0.77 3.65 3.77
CA THR A 194 -1.53 3.98 4.99
C THR A 194 -0.86 3.35 6.22
N TRP A 195 -0.41 2.11 6.11
CA TRP A 195 0.23 1.39 7.20
C TRP A 195 1.65 1.88 7.47
N GLU A 196 2.37 2.29 6.41
CA GLU A 196 3.67 2.98 6.55
C GLU A 196 3.51 4.29 7.32
N ARG A 197 2.52 5.12 6.97
CA ARG A 197 2.22 6.37 7.69
C ARG A 197 1.79 6.11 9.13
N ALA A 198 0.93 5.11 9.35
CA ALA A 198 0.47 4.72 10.69
C ALA A 198 1.65 4.24 11.56
N PHE A 199 2.54 3.40 11.00
CA PHE A 199 3.75 2.94 11.67
C PHE A 199 4.66 4.10 12.07
N MET A 200 4.81 5.11 11.20
CA MET A 200 5.58 6.32 11.47
C MET A 200 4.83 7.32 12.36
N GLY A 201 3.60 7.01 12.82
CA GLY A 201 2.75 7.91 13.58
C GLY A 201 2.47 9.23 12.84
N LEU A 202 2.43 9.24 11.50
CA LEU A 202 2.27 10.43 10.68
C LEU A 202 0.79 10.72 10.42
N PRO A 203 0.22 11.79 10.99
CA PRO A 203 -1.15 12.23 10.70
C PRO A 203 -1.36 12.40 9.21
N SER A 204 -2.53 12.01 8.70
CA SER A 204 -2.74 11.96 7.26
C SER A 204 -4.13 12.42 6.84
N LEU A 205 -4.19 13.22 5.77
CA LEU A 205 -5.39 13.45 4.99
C LEU A 205 -5.43 12.42 3.86
N VAL A 206 -6.39 11.51 3.93
CA VAL A 206 -6.49 10.38 3.00
C VAL A 206 -7.58 10.66 1.98
N MET A 207 -7.26 10.45 0.70
CA MET A 207 -8.23 10.47 -0.40
C MET A 207 -8.25 9.09 -1.06
N SER A 208 -9.44 8.49 -1.16
CA SER A 208 -9.63 7.26 -1.91
C SER A 208 -9.49 7.54 -3.40
N VAL A 209 -8.52 6.90 -4.06
CA VAL A 209 -8.27 7.01 -5.50
C VAL A 209 -8.70 5.75 -6.26
N ALA A 210 -9.15 4.73 -5.53
CA ALA A 210 -9.67 3.47 -6.06
C ALA A 210 -10.83 2.98 -5.17
N GLU A 211 -11.74 2.20 -5.74
CA GLU A 211 -12.97 1.77 -5.06
C GLU A 211 -12.68 0.88 -3.84
N ASN A 212 -11.71 -0.04 -3.94
CA ASN A 212 -11.28 -0.89 -2.83
C ASN A 212 -10.72 -0.11 -1.62
N GLN A 213 -10.30 1.15 -1.81
CA GLN A 213 -9.80 2.00 -0.73
C GLN A 213 -10.90 2.69 0.08
N VAL A 214 -12.11 2.81 -0.48
CA VAL A 214 -13.20 3.60 0.13
C VAL A 214 -13.62 3.02 1.47
N ARG A 215 -13.86 1.70 1.52
CA ARG A 215 -14.28 1.02 2.74
C ARG A 215 -13.17 1.05 3.80
N ALA A 216 -11.95 0.68 3.43
CA ALA A 216 -10.81 0.68 4.36
C ALA A 216 -10.55 2.08 4.94
N ALA A 217 -10.62 3.14 4.11
CA ALA A 217 -10.44 4.51 4.57
C ALA A 217 -11.54 4.96 5.54
N LYS A 218 -12.78 4.52 5.33
CA LYS A 218 -13.91 4.81 6.24
C LYS A 218 -13.74 4.08 7.57
N ASP A 219 -13.47 2.78 7.53
CA ASP A 219 -13.35 1.94 8.73
C ASP A 219 -12.14 2.37 9.61
N VAL A 220 -11.11 2.98 9.02
CA VAL A 220 -9.96 3.55 9.78
C VAL A 220 -10.29 4.91 10.39
N HIS A 221 -11.24 5.67 9.80
CA HIS A 221 -11.61 6.99 10.28
C HIS A 221 -12.56 6.92 11.50
N ASP A 222 -13.46 5.95 11.52
CA ASP A 222 -14.47 5.74 12.58
C ASP A 222 -13.84 5.10 13.83
#